data_08bea151dbe556ddf537bc785f23723b
#
_entry.id   08bea151dbe556ddf537bc785f23723b
#
_cell.length_a   1.000
_cell.length_b   1.000
_cell.length_c   1.000
_cell.angle_alpha   90.00
_cell.angle_beta   90.00
_cell.angle_gamma   90.00
#
_symmetry.space_group_name_H-M   'P 1'
#
loop_
_entity.id
_entity.type
_entity.pdbx_description
1 polymer ?
#
loop_
_entity_poly.entity_id
_entity_poly.type
_entity_poly.pdbx_seq_one_letter_code
_entity_poly.pdbx_strand_id
1 'polypeptide(L)'
;VVAAGGVPMLIPPVADKDILINTLDHLDGLLLTGGADINPLWAGEEPSIKLHNINAERDLPELMLIRLAFNRQLPILGICRGAQALAVALGGKIQQDIYDEYIREDETVEKKLSKDKTVTTYRAATLKHSQDAERCEATHSVTLNKSSVLYALYKEERLMVNSFHHQAVKDAGKRFRVTALSPDGVIEAIESSEFKPIMGVQWHPEWMGEEGGKIFQWLVGQSNNFYLAKQLHQRILTLDTHCDTPMFFPQGVNFDQRDSRILYDLHKMTEGRQDAVTMAAYLPQPKIGEAFSSKIDVEGLKRYNPHLVETLNHLSPAVYANLIFDKIEEIVKQNQRYISIARTPSDLYEDKRKGRKSIMFAIENGLALEHKLENVKHFAQRGVTYIT
;
A
#
# COMPACT_ATOMS: atom_id res chain seq x y z
N VAL A 1 -24.32 5.52 -3.78
CA VAL A 1 -23.51 5.09 -4.93
C VAL A 1 -24.29 5.21 -6.22
N VAL A 2 -25.50 4.61 -6.32
CA VAL A 2 -26.32 4.65 -7.56
C VAL A 2 -26.62 6.09 -7.98
N ALA A 3 -27.08 6.95 -7.07
CA ALA A 3 -27.36 8.35 -7.35
C ALA A 3 -26.13 9.15 -7.84
N ALA A 4 -24.93 8.68 -7.51
CA ALA A 4 -23.66 9.24 -8.00
C ALA A 4 -23.18 8.62 -9.32
N GLY A 5 -23.95 7.71 -9.93
CA GLY A 5 -23.63 7.05 -11.20
C GLY A 5 -22.79 5.78 -11.09
N GLY A 6 -22.57 5.27 -9.89
CA GLY A 6 -21.84 4.01 -9.67
C GLY A 6 -22.76 2.78 -9.65
N VAL A 7 -22.19 1.61 -9.98
CA VAL A 7 -22.87 0.31 -9.91
C VAL A 7 -22.39 -0.42 -8.65
N PRO A 8 -23.23 -0.55 -7.60
CA PRO A 8 -22.85 -1.21 -6.37
C PRO A 8 -22.86 -2.74 -6.54
N MET A 9 -21.81 -3.38 -5.99
CA MET A 9 -21.74 -4.82 -5.81
C MET A 9 -21.53 -5.13 -4.33
N LEU A 10 -22.24 -6.11 -3.79
CA LEU A 10 -22.06 -6.54 -2.41
C LEU A 10 -20.94 -7.59 -2.36
N ILE A 11 -19.98 -7.39 -1.45
CA ILE A 11 -18.90 -8.34 -1.20
C ILE A 11 -19.31 -9.17 0.02
N PRO A 12 -19.39 -10.51 -0.10
CA PRO A 12 -19.67 -11.35 1.06
C PRO A 12 -18.48 -11.32 2.04
N PRO A 13 -18.71 -11.46 3.36
CA PRO A 13 -17.65 -11.46 4.36
C PRO A 13 -16.91 -12.80 4.39
N VAL A 14 -16.09 -13.06 3.40
CA VAL A 14 -15.28 -14.29 3.27
C VAL A 14 -13.82 -13.98 3.52
N ALA A 15 -13.21 -14.61 4.53
CA ALA A 15 -11.80 -14.43 4.88
C ALA A 15 -10.88 -15.34 4.06
N ASP A 16 -11.06 -15.35 2.74
CA ASP A 16 -10.22 -16.08 1.80
C ASP A 16 -9.46 -15.08 0.91
N LYS A 17 -8.13 -15.13 0.97
CA LYS A 17 -7.24 -14.21 0.27
C LYS A 17 -7.45 -14.24 -1.24
N ASP A 18 -7.60 -15.41 -1.83
CA ASP A 18 -7.69 -15.55 -3.29
C ASP A 18 -9.05 -15.07 -3.80
N ILE A 19 -10.11 -15.33 -3.05
CA ILE A 19 -11.45 -14.80 -3.34
C ILE A 19 -11.43 -13.26 -3.27
N LEU A 20 -10.84 -12.69 -2.20
CA LEU A 20 -10.76 -11.24 -2.05
C LEU A 20 -9.92 -10.58 -3.15
N ILE A 21 -8.79 -11.18 -3.55
CA ILE A 21 -7.97 -10.70 -4.66
C ILE A 21 -8.76 -10.71 -5.96
N ASN A 22 -9.39 -11.83 -6.29
CA ASN A 22 -10.21 -11.94 -7.50
C ASN A 22 -11.38 -10.95 -7.50
N THR A 23 -12.01 -10.75 -6.35
CA THR A 23 -13.08 -9.76 -6.21
C THR A 23 -12.56 -8.34 -6.50
N LEU A 24 -11.44 -7.94 -5.90
CA LEU A 24 -10.85 -6.61 -6.10
C LEU A 24 -10.45 -6.35 -7.54
N ASP A 25 -10.05 -7.38 -8.30
CA ASP A 25 -9.69 -7.22 -9.71
C ASP A 25 -10.89 -6.81 -10.59
N HIS A 26 -12.11 -7.10 -10.15
CA HIS A 26 -13.35 -6.71 -10.82
C HIS A 26 -13.95 -5.39 -10.32
N LEU A 27 -13.38 -4.78 -9.28
CA LEU A 27 -13.85 -3.53 -8.70
C LEU A 27 -13.02 -2.34 -9.16
N ASP A 28 -13.64 -1.15 -9.09
CA ASP A 28 -12.99 0.12 -9.41
C ASP A 28 -12.98 1.07 -8.21
N GLY A 29 -13.69 0.74 -7.13
CA GLY A 29 -13.72 1.44 -5.86
C GLY A 29 -14.30 0.57 -4.76
N LEU A 30 -14.06 0.94 -3.51
CA LEU A 30 -14.50 0.23 -2.32
C LEU A 30 -15.25 1.18 -1.38
N LEU A 31 -16.44 0.80 -0.96
CA LEU A 31 -17.21 1.48 0.09
C LEU A 31 -17.29 0.58 1.32
N LEU A 32 -16.81 1.08 2.46
CA LEU A 32 -16.89 0.46 3.76
C LEU A 32 -18.01 1.14 4.55
N THR A 33 -19.04 0.38 4.88
CA THR A 33 -20.23 0.93 5.56
C THR A 33 -20.08 0.97 7.07
N GLY A 34 -20.96 1.72 7.74
CA GLY A 34 -21.16 1.68 9.19
C GLY A 34 -21.49 0.28 9.72
N GLY A 35 -21.61 0.11 11.02
CA GLY A 35 -21.94 -1.17 11.65
C GLY A 35 -21.55 -1.27 13.10
N ALA A 36 -21.50 -2.50 13.63
CA ALA A 36 -21.11 -2.84 14.98
C ALA A 36 -19.63 -2.47 15.27
N ASP A 37 -19.24 -2.45 16.52
CA ASP A 37 -17.87 -2.14 16.96
C ASP A 37 -16.85 -3.11 16.34
N ILE A 38 -15.62 -2.63 16.15
CA ILE A 38 -14.50 -3.46 15.71
C ILE A 38 -13.85 -4.09 16.95
N ASN A 39 -13.51 -5.37 16.86
CA ASN A 39 -12.77 -6.02 17.94
C ASN A 39 -11.42 -5.30 18.18
N PRO A 40 -11.19 -4.70 19.36
CA PRO A 40 -9.99 -3.92 19.65
C PRO A 40 -8.70 -4.74 19.64
N LEU A 41 -8.78 -6.06 19.74
CA LEU A 41 -7.62 -6.96 19.59
C LEU A 41 -6.93 -6.80 18.22
N TRP A 42 -7.66 -6.39 17.18
CA TRP A 42 -7.06 -6.07 15.87
C TRP A 42 -6.17 -4.83 15.89
N ALA A 43 -6.38 -3.93 16.86
CA ALA A 43 -5.53 -2.77 17.13
C ALA A 43 -4.48 -3.03 18.23
N GLY A 44 -4.41 -4.27 18.76
CA GLY A 44 -3.52 -4.66 19.85
C GLY A 44 -3.95 -4.10 21.21
N GLU A 45 -5.25 -3.82 21.40
CA GLU A 45 -5.82 -3.28 22.65
C GLU A 45 -6.81 -4.27 23.26
N GLU A 46 -6.87 -4.32 24.61
CA GLU A 46 -7.86 -5.10 25.33
C GLU A 46 -9.25 -4.45 25.25
N PRO A 47 -10.34 -5.25 25.31
CA PRO A 47 -11.70 -4.72 25.23
C PRO A 47 -12.09 -3.89 26.47
N SER A 48 -12.59 -2.69 26.23
CA SER A 48 -13.23 -1.86 27.28
C SER A 48 -14.57 -2.47 27.72
N ILE A 49 -14.94 -2.22 28.97
CA ILE A 49 -16.28 -2.57 29.51
C ILE A 49 -17.42 -1.89 28.74
N LYS A 50 -17.11 -0.80 28.02
CA LYS A 50 -18.09 -0.03 27.22
C LYS A 50 -18.13 -0.46 25.75
N LEU A 51 -17.37 -1.48 25.37
CA LEU A 51 -17.43 -2.07 24.03
C LEU A 51 -18.82 -2.68 23.82
N HIS A 52 -19.45 -2.34 22.70
CA HIS A 52 -20.72 -2.95 22.30
C HIS A 52 -20.50 -4.25 21.50
N ASN A 53 -21.51 -4.67 20.76
CA ASN A 53 -21.44 -5.89 19.97
C ASN A 53 -20.37 -5.77 18.88
N ILE A 54 -19.52 -6.77 18.77
CA ILE A 54 -18.56 -6.94 17.67
C ILE A 54 -19.08 -7.97 16.67
N ASN A 55 -18.66 -7.84 15.42
CA ASN A 55 -19.00 -8.80 14.36
C ASN A 55 -17.72 -9.44 13.81
N ALA A 56 -17.32 -10.56 14.40
CA ALA A 56 -16.08 -11.27 14.05
C ALA A 56 -16.07 -11.78 12.60
N GLU A 57 -17.23 -12.15 12.05
CA GLU A 57 -17.35 -12.60 10.66
C GLU A 57 -17.05 -11.48 9.66
N ARG A 58 -17.27 -10.23 10.07
CA ARG A 58 -17.04 -9.05 9.24
C ARG A 58 -15.63 -8.47 9.41
N ASP A 59 -15.08 -8.51 10.64
CA ASP A 59 -13.82 -7.81 10.98
C ASP A 59 -12.65 -8.32 10.12
N LEU A 60 -12.35 -9.62 10.17
CA LEU A 60 -11.18 -10.17 9.49
C LEU A 60 -11.25 -9.99 7.96
N PRO A 61 -12.35 -10.37 7.26
CA PRO A 61 -12.46 -10.17 5.81
C PRO A 61 -12.31 -8.70 5.41
N GLU A 62 -12.92 -7.77 6.16
CA GLU A 62 -12.89 -6.35 5.85
C GLU A 62 -11.49 -5.75 6.05
N LEU A 63 -10.78 -6.10 7.13
CA LEU A 63 -9.40 -5.67 7.35
C LEU A 63 -8.44 -6.23 6.30
N MET A 64 -8.63 -7.48 5.86
CA MET A 64 -7.86 -8.07 4.75
C MET A 64 -8.15 -7.31 3.45
N LEU A 65 -9.42 -7.08 3.14
CA LEU A 65 -9.87 -6.37 1.94
C LEU A 65 -9.28 -4.96 1.85
N ILE A 66 -9.31 -4.22 2.99
CA ILE A 66 -8.72 -2.87 3.07
C ILE A 66 -7.23 -2.90 2.73
N ARG A 67 -6.45 -3.80 3.32
CA ARG A 67 -5.00 -3.92 3.06
C ARG A 67 -4.71 -4.24 1.60
N LEU A 68 -5.46 -5.17 1.01
CA LEU A 68 -5.32 -5.55 -0.39
C LEU A 68 -5.72 -4.40 -1.34
N ALA A 69 -6.80 -3.68 -1.04
CA ALA A 69 -7.27 -2.53 -1.80
C ALA A 69 -6.29 -1.34 -1.71
N PHE A 70 -5.78 -1.06 -0.49
CA PHE A 70 -4.80 -0.01 -0.25
C PHE A 70 -3.52 -0.20 -1.08
N ASN A 71 -2.99 -1.43 -1.13
CA ASN A 71 -1.80 -1.75 -1.92
C ASN A 71 -2.04 -1.56 -3.43
N ARG A 72 -3.25 -1.81 -3.89
CA ARG A 72 -3.67 -1.61 -5.29
C ARG A 72 -3.99 -0.16 -5.64
N GLN A 73 -3.94 0.74 -4.66
CA GLN A 73 -4.37 2.14 -4.79
C GLN A 73 -5.84 2.27 -5.25
N LEU A 74 -6.67 1.29 -4.91
CA LEU A 74 -8.09 1.34 -5.17
C LEU A 74 -8.72 2.50 -4.39
N PRO A 75 -9.58 3.33 -4.99
CA PRO A 75 -10.34 4.34 -4.26
C PRO A 75 -11.17 3.72 -3.14
N ILE A 76 -11.09 4.27 -1.93
CA ILE A 76 -11.83 3.76 -0.76
C ILE A 76 -12.53 4.90 -0.04
N LEU A 77 -13.79 4.70 0.27
CA LEU A 77 -14.56 5.53 1.20
C LEU A 77 -14.99 4.69 2.39
N GLY A 78 -14.58 5.09 3.60
CA GLY A 78 -15.06 4.51 4.85
C GLY A 78 -16.08 5.42 5.53
N ILE A 79 -17.23 4.87 5.94
CA ILE A 79 -18.30 5.60 6.64
C ILE A 79 -18.43 5.04 8.06
N CYS A 80 -18.37 5.89 9.06
CA CYS A 80 -18.53 5.58 10.49
C CYS A 80 -17.56 4.43 10.90
N ARG A 81 -18.06 3.22 11.18
CA ARG A 81 -17.22 2.03 11.40
C ARG A 81 -16.22 1.80 10.26
N GLY A 82 -16.58 2.11 9.02
CA GLY A 82 -15.67 1.98 7.86
C GLY A 82 -14.44 2.87 7.96
N ALA A 83 -14.56 4.09 8.51
CA ALA A 83 -13.42 4.96 8.78
C ALA A 83 -12.52 4.38 9.88
N GLN A 84 -13.11 3.80 10.91
CA GLN A 84 -12.39 3.11 12.00
C GLN A 84 -11.66 1.87 11.47
N ALA A 85 -12.32 1.07 10.61
CA ALA A 85 -11.72 -0.10 9.98
C ALA A 85 -10.52 0.27 9.10
N LEU A 86 -10.57 1.38 8.37
CA LEU A 86 -9.44 1.94 7.62
C LEU A 86 -8.24 2.21 8.54
N ALA A 87 -8.46 2.89 9.66
CA ALA A 87 -7.40 3.18 10.63
C ALA A 87 -6.78 1.90 11.18
N VAL A 88 -7.59 0.97 11.71
CA VAL A 88 -7.12 -0.29 12.31
C VAL A 88 -6.38 -1.16 11.29
N ALA A 89 -6.91 -1.32 10.08
CA ALA A 89 -6.29 -2.14 9.04
C ALA A 89 -4.87 -1.71 8.71
N LEU A 90 -4.57 -0.41 8.87
CA LEU A 90 -3.30 0.21 8.45
C LEU A 90 -2.45 0.73 9.63
N GLY A 91 -2.72 0.23 10.83
CA GLY A 91 -1.89 0.42 12.01
C GLY A 91 -2.28 1.58 12.92
N GLY A 92 -3.48 2.14 12.74
CA GLY A 92 -4.10 3.09 13.64
C GLY A 92 -4.84 2.40 14.80
N LYS A 93 -5.49 3.22 15.64
CA LYS A 93 -6.20 2.79 16.85
C LYS A 93 -7.57 3.44 16.96
N ILE A 94 -8.48 2.79 17.70
CA ILE A 94 -9.84 3.25 17.98
C ILE A 94 -9.95 3.69 19.43
N GLN A 95 -10.64 4.77 19.65
CA GLN A 95 -11.19 5.08 20.97
C GLN A 95 -12.47 4.27 21.14
N GLN A 96 -12.45 3.32 22.07
CA GLN A 96 -13.53 2.35 22.26
C GLN A 96 -14.80 2.96 22.84
N ASP A 97 -14.67 4.10 23.53
CA ASP A 97 -15.76 4.98 23.91
C ASP A 97 -15.25 6.41 23.98
N ILE A 98 -15.81 7.32 23.19
CA ILE A 98 -15.37 8.72 23.13
C ILE A 98 -15.72 9.53 24.38
N TYR A 99 -16.59 9.02 25.23
CA TYR A 99 -16.96 9.64 26.51
C TYR A 99 -16.00 9.27 27.67
N ASP A 100 -14.99 8.43 27.39
CA ASP A 100 -13.88 8.15 28.28
C ASP A 100 -12.73 9.13 28.06
N GLU A 101 -12.05 9.54 29.13
CA GLU A 101 -10.81 10.30 29.06
C GLU A 101 -9.68 9.39 28.53
N TYR A 102 -8.84 9.91 27.65
CA TYR A 102 -7.67 9.20 27.15
C TYR A 102 -6.47 10.12 27.00
N ILE A 103 -5.29 9.51 27.01
CA ILE A 103 -4.02 10.22 26.80
C ILE A 103 -3.58 9.92 25.34
N ARG A 104 -3.34 10.99 24.57
CA ARG A 104 -2.78 10.89 23.24
C ARG A 104 -1.30 11.31 23.28
N GLU A 105 -0.41 10.45 22.79
CA GLU A 105 0.98 10.82 22.53
C GLU A 105 1.07 11.47 21.14
N ASP A 106 1.18 12.80 21.10
CA ASP A 106 1.42 13.52 19.84
C ASP A 106 2.90 13.39 19.44
N GLU A 107 3.18 12.58 18.44
CA GLU A 107 4.43 12.66 17.68
C GLU A 107 4.32 13.76 16.61
N THR A 108 4.36 15.02 16.98
CA THR A 108 4.55 16.09 16.02
C THR A 108 6.03 16.20 15.64
N VAL A 109 6.30 16.46 14.36
CA VAL A 109 7.65 16.55 13.76
C VAL A 109 8.55 17.60 14.46
N GLU A 110 7.97 18.59 15.12
CA GLU A 110 8.70 19.61 15.89
C GLU A 110 9.31 19.10 17.20
N LYS A 111 8.86 17.98 17.75
CA LYS A 111 9.35 17.43 19.03
C LYS A 111 10.56 16.52 18.95
N LYS A 112 11.08 16.22 17.75
CA LYS A 112 12.37 15.51 17.62
C LYS A 112 13.57 16.31 18.14
N LEU A 113 13.39 17.60 18.43
CA LEU A 113 14.44 18.52 18.90
C LEU A 113 14.35 18.86 20.39
N SER A 114 13.28 18.53 21.10
CA SER A 114 13.15 18.73 22.54
C SER A 114 12.99 17.40 23.28
N LYS A 115 13.74 17.24 24.36
CA LYS A 115 13.71 16.05 25.24
C LYS A 115 12.44 15.96 26.11
N ASP A 116 11.50 16.87 25.98
CA ASP A 116 10.25 16.88 26.75
C ASP A 116 9.13 16.23 25.94
N LYS A 117 8.72 15.04 26.36
CA LYS A 117 7.46 14.41 25.94
C LYS A 117 6.31 15.22 26.55
N THR A 118 5.68 16.08 25.77
CA THR A 118 4.41 16.69 26.19
C THR A 118 3.31 15.67 25.98
N VAL A 119 2.82 15.11 27.06
CA VAL A 119 1.63 14.25 27.06
C VAL A 119 0.41 15.16 26.97
N THR A 120 -0.32 15.09 25.85
CA THR A 120 -1.58 15.82 25.72
C THR A 120 -2.71 14.91 26.20
N THR A 121 -3.34 15.26 27.30
CA THR A 121 -4.53 14.57 27.81
C THR A 121 -5.75 15.11 27.07
N TYR A 122 -6.45 14.25 26.34
CA TYR A 122 -7.74 14.59 25.76
C TYR A 122 -8.84 14.29 26.78
N ARG A 123 -9.74 15.24 26.93
CA ARG A 123 -10.92 15.06 27.77
C ARG A 123 -11.94 14.19 27.05
N ALA A 124 -12.83 13.56 27.81
CA ALA A 124 -14.01 12.89 27.28
C ALA A 124 -14.80 13.85 26.36
N ALA A 125 -15.42 13.29 25.33
CA ALA A 125 -16.29 14.06 24.44
C ALA A 125 -17.37 14.80 25.22
N THR A 126 -17.60 16.06 24.88
CA THR A 126 -18.60 16.91 25.52
C THR A 126 -19.83 17.11 24.65
N LEU A 127 -19.73 16.76 23.35
CA LEU A 127 -20.86 16.74 22.43
C LEU A 127 -21.55 15.38 22.41
N LYS A 128 -22.82 15.38 22.07
CA LYS A 128 -23.59 14.15 21.89
C LYS A 128 -23.36 13.61 20.47
N HIS A 129 -22.43 12.65 20.32
CA HIS A 129 -22.11 12.01 19.07
C HIS A 129 -23.05 10.85 18.69
N SER A 130 -23.92 10.45 19.60
CA SER A 130 -25.03 9.55 19.32
C SER A 130 -26.34 10.33 19.45
N GLN A 131 -26.76 10.98 18.35
CA GLN A 131 -27.88 11.92 18.37
C GLN A 131 -29.24 11.23 18.58
N ASP A 132 -30.16 11.93 19.28
CA ASP A 132 -31.58 11.57 19.40
C ASP A 132 -32.40 12.44 18.44
N ALA A 133 -32.06 12.43 17.15
CA ALA A 133 -32.70 13.18 16.11
C ALA A 133 -32.84 12.32 14.85
N GLU A 134 -33.61 12.80 13.90
CA GLU A 134 -33.73 12.17 12.58
C GLU A 134 -32.35 11.99 11.93
N ARG A 135 -32.17 10.93 11.16
CA ARG A 135 -30.84 10.61 10.56
C ARG A 135 -30.33 11.69 9.59
N CYS A 136 -31.23 12.42 8.98
CA CYS A 136 -30.91 13.53 8.07
C CYS A 136 -30.55 14.83 8.79
N GLU A 137 -30.84 14.96 10.10
CA GLU A 137 -30.55 16.16 10.86
C GLU A 137 -29.08 16.26 11.22
N ALA A 138 -28.46 17.39 10.89
CA ALA A 138 -27.12 17.71 11.33
C ALA A 138 -27.12 18.25 12.74
N THR A 139 -26.39 17.62 13.66
CA THR A 139 -26.45 17.94 15.11
C THR A 139 -25.19 18.60 15.65
N HIS A 140 -24.05 18.47 14.99
CA HIS A 140 -22.85 19.21 15.37
C HIS A 140 -22.03 19.60 14.13
N SER A 141 -21.02 20.45 14.37
CA SER A 141 -20.12 20.88 13.30
C SER A 141 -18.80 20.13 13.36
N VAL A 142 -18.14 20.02 12.20
CA VAL A 142 -16.75 19.62 12.09
C VAL A 142 -15.94 20.72 11.40
N THR A 143 -14.70 20.89 11.84
CA THR A 143 -13.74 21.82 11.21
C THR A 143 -12.86 21.05 10.24
N LEU A 144 -12.85 21.48 8.96
CA LEU A 144 -12.11 20.81 7.90
C LEU A 144 -10.71 21.42 7.75
N ASN A 145 -9.73 20.57 7.54
CA ASN A 145 -8.38 21.02 7.17
C ASN A 145 -8.39 21.56 5.74
N LYS A 146 -7.86 22.78 5.53
CA LYS A 146 -7.83 23.47 4.22
C LYS A 146 -7.10 22.69 3.12
N SER A 147 -6.18 21.82 3.46
CA SER A 147 -5.47 20.97 2.49
C SER A 147 -6.17 19.63 2.23
N SER A 148 -7.35 19.40 2.79
CA SER A 148 -8.09 18.13 2.66
C SER A 148 -8.89 18.04 1.36
N VAL A 149 -9.19 16.81 0.96
CA VAL A 149 -10.15 16.53 -0.12
C VAL A 149 -11.54 17.02 0.28
N LEU A 150 -11.94 16.84 1.54
CA LEU A 150 -13.21 17.33 2.05
C LEU A 150 -13.35 18.84 1.88
N TYR A 151 -12.32 19.61 2.25
CA TYR A 151 -12.33 21.06 2.00
C TYR A 151 -12.44 21.39 0.50
N ALA A 152 -11.74 20.65 -0.35
CA ALA A 152 -11.83 20.84 -1.80
C ALA A 152 -13.24 20.56 -2.36
N LEU A 153 -13.99 19.63 -1.74
CA LEU A 153 -15.36 19.29 -2.15
C LEU A 153 -16.38 20.31 -1.66
N TYR A 154 -16.29 20.73 -0.39
CA TYR A 154 -17.29 21.59 0.23
C TYR A 154 -17.00 23.08 0.09
N LYS A 155 -15.74 23.49 -0.03
CA LYS A 155 -15.27 24.88 -0.06
C LYS A 155 -15.60 25.68 1.20
N GLU A 156 -15.78 24.99 2.32
CA GLU A 156 -16.13 25.54 3.63
C GLU A 156 -15.19 24.98 4.69
N GLU A 157 -14.80 25.81 5.67
CA GLU A 157 -13.96 25.38 6.79
C GLU A 157 -14.79 24.64 7.85
N ARG A 158 -16.08 24.85 7.90
CA ARG A 158 -16.97 24.27 8.87
C ARG A 158 -18.17 23.61 8.18
N LEU A 159 -18.35 22.32 8.43
CA LEU A 159 -19.45 21.55 7.91
C LEU A 159 -20.35 21.09 9.07
N MET A 160 -21.67 21.15 8.90
CA MET A 160 -22.63 20.57 9.84
C MET A 160 -22.88 19.11 9.44
N VAL A 161 -22.80 18.18 10.42
CA VAL A 161 -22.92 16.73 10.18
C VAL A 161 -23.88 16.07 11.14
N ASN A 162 -24.45 14.94 10.73
CA ASN A 162 -25.18 14.02 11.60
C ASN A 162 -24.20 13.12 12.37
N SER A 163 -24.64 12.47 13.44
CA SER A 163 -23.73 11.71 14.29
C SER A 163 -24.44 10.55 14.99
N PHE A 164 -23.91 9.32 14.79
CA PHE A 164 -24.47 8.08 15.32
C PHE A 164 -23.38 7.12 15.75
N HIS A 165 -22.45 7.60 16.61
CA HIS A 165 -21.33 6.78 17.07
C HIS A 165 -20.97 7.07 18.52
N HIS A 166 -20.41 6.07 19.19
CA HIS A 166 -19.77 6.21 20.51
C HIS A 166 -18.28 5.87 20.43
N GLN A 167 -17.82 5.35 19.29
CA GLN A 167 -16.42 5.11 18.99
C GLN A 167 -15.93 6.08 17.91
N ALA A 168 -14.62 6.34 17.90
CA ALA A 168 -13.96 7.12 16.84
C ALA A 168 -12.54 6.64 16.63
N VAL A 169 -11.90 7.11 15.58
CA VAL A 169 -10.46 6.94 15.40
C VAL A 169 -9.74 7.69 16.52
N LYS A 170 -8.89 6.97 17.29
CA LYS A 170 -8.02 7.54 18.35
C LYS A 170 -6.69 8.00 17.77
N ASP A 171 -6.12 7.16 16.93
CA ASP A 171 -4.87 7.39 16.24
C ASP A 171 -5.04 6.94 14.78
N ALA A 172 -4.81 7.86 13.86
CA ALA A 172 -4.92 7.59 12.43
C ALA A 172 -3.75 6.73 11.88
N GLY A 173 -2.69 6.54 12.66
CA GLY A 173 -1.48 5.84 12.24
C GLY A 173 -0.66 6.64 11.22
N LYS A 174 0.37 6.01 10.67
CA LYS A 174 1.30 6.68 9.73
C LYS A 174 0.75 6.85 8.30
N ARG A 175 -0.28 6.07 7.95
CA ARG A 175 -0.85 6.02 6.60
C ARG A 175 -1.97 7.02 6.36
N PHE A 176 -2.46 7.64 7.44
CA PHE A 176 -3.54 8.62 7.39
C PHE A 176 -3.16 9.91 8.10
N ARG A 177 -3.77 10.99 7.67
CA ARG A 177 -3.78 12.30 8.34
C ARG A 177 -5.21 12.61 8.77
N VAL A 178 -5.34 13.27 9.90
CA VAL A 178 -6.63 13.79 10.38
C VAL A 178 -7.01 15.01 9.56
N THR A 179 -8.22 15.02 9.03
CA THR A 179 -8.70 16.07 8.12
C THR A 179 -9.97 16.75 8.56
N ALA A 180 -10.66 16.21 9.58
CA ALA A 180 -11.75 16.90 10.25
C ALA A 180 -11.76 16.58 11.75
N LEU A 181 -12.09 17.58 12.55
CA LEU A 181 -12.29 17.48 13.99
C LEU A 181 -13.60 18.12 14.39
N SER A 182 -14.31 17.53 15.36
CA SER A 182 -15.41 18.16 16.05
C SER A 182 -14.90 19.24 17.04
N PRO A 183 -15.76 20.13 17.57
CA PRO A 183 -15.35 21.17 18.53
C PRO A 183 -14.76 20.61 19.83
N ASP A 184 -15.08 19.40 20.23
CA ASP A 184 -14.54 18.70 21.39
C ASP A 184 -13.32 17.80 21.08
N GLY A 185 -12.82 17.87 19.84
CA GLY A 185 -11.55 17.25 19.43
C GLY A 185 -11.67 15.80 18.96
N VAL A 186 -12.87 15.25 18.83
CA VAL A 186 -13.06 13.91 18.26
C VAL A 186 -12.67 13.91 16.78
N ILE A 187 -11.94 12.89 16.35
CA ILE A 187 -11.55 12.73 14.93
C ILE A 187 -12.77 12.33 14.12
N GLU A 188 -13.13 13.19 13.20
CA GLU A 188 -14.33 13.04 12.36
C GLU A 188 -14.01 12.65 10.90
N ALA A 189 -12.78 12.91 10.43
CA ALA A 189 -12.33 12.40 9.15
C ALA A 189 -10.83 12.16 9.08
N ILE A 190 -10.47 11.18 8.28
CA ILE A 190 -9.11 10.80 7.94
C ILE A 190 -8.95 10.68 6.41
N GLU A 191 -7.79 11.04 5.90
CA GLU A 191 -7.42 10.88 4.49
C GLU A 191 -6.03 10.27 4.36
N SER A 192 -5.76 9.56 3.26
CA SER A 192 -4.44 9.00 3.02
C SER A 192 -3.35 10.06 3.02
N SER A 193 -2.27 9.84 3.80
CA SER A 193 -1.06 10.68 3.78
C SER A 193 -0.18 10.41 2.55
N GLU A 194 -0.46 9.36 1.79
CA GLU A 194 0.29 8.92 0.61
C GLU A 194 -0.35 9.36 -0.72
N PHE A 195 -1.23 10.35 -0.69
CA PHE A 195 -1.96 10.86 -1.87
C PHE A 195 -2.81 9.81 -2.61
N LYS A 196 -3.13 8.69 -1.96
CA LYS A 196 -4.07 7.71 -2.50
C LYS A 196 -5.50 8.21 -2.34
N PRO A 197 -6.42 7.87 -3.24
CA PRO A 197 -7.82 8.30 -3.16
C PRO A 197 -8.58 7.51 -2.08
N ILE A 198 -8.19 7.69 -0.82
CA ILE A 198 -8.75 6.99 0.33
C ILE A 198 -9.15 8.00 1.39
N MET A 199 -10.40 7.95 1.81
CA MET A 199 -10.99 8.82 2.82
C MET A 199 -11.90 8.03 3.74
N GLY A 200 -11.90 8.39 5.02
CA GLY A 200 -12.86 7.92 6.02
C GLY A 200 -13.55 9.10 6.68
N VAL A 201 -14.87 9.03 6.85
CA VAL A 201 -15.67 10.01 7.59
C VAL A 201 -16.43 9.30 8.71
N GLN A 202 -16.51 9.93 9.88
CA GLN A 202 -17.14 9.34 11.05
C GLN A 202 -18.67 9.52 11.03
N TRP A 203 -19.16 10.59 10.42
CA TRP A 203 -20.58 10.84 10.20
C TRP A 203 -21.18 9.96 9.08
N HIS A 204 -22.49 10.11 8.86
CA HIS A 204 -23.27 9.32 7.90
C HIS A 204 -23.74 10.17 6.70
N PRO A 205 -22.89 10.42 5.68
CA PRO A 205 -23.25 11.24 4.52
C PRO A 205 -24.40 10.65 3.69
N GLU A 206 -24.65 9.35 3.79
CA GLU A 206 -25.75 8.69 3.08
C GLU A 206 -27.14 9.20 3.47
N TRP A 207 -27.26 9.88 4.62
CA TRP A 207 -28.50 10.48 5.09
C TRP A 207 -28.58 12.00 4.92
N MET A 208 -27.52 12.64 4.42
CA MET A 208 -27.40 14.10 4.34
C MET A 208 -27.82 14.69 2.97
N GLY A 209 -28.62 13.98 2.18
CA GLY A 209 -29.14 14.47 0.91
C GLY A 209 -28.05 14.88 -0.08
N GLU A 210 -28.21 16.08 -0.70
CA GLU A 210 -27.26 16.58 -1.71
C GLU A 210 -25.87 16.83 -1.14
N GLU A 211 -25.75 17.36 0.07
CA GLU A 211 -24.47 17.63 0.71
C GLU A 211 -23.68 16.34 0.96
N GLY A 212 -24.33 15.29 1.45
CA GLY A 212 -23.69 13.98 1.58
C GLY A 212 -23.37 13.34 0.23
N GLY A 213 -24.16 13.65 -0.79
CA GLY A 213 -23.99 13.19 -2.17
C GLY A 213 -22.61 13.54 -2.76
N LYS A 214 -22.00 14.68 -2.37
CA LYS A 214 -20.69 15.14 -2.85
C LYS A 214 -19.58 14.12 -2.56
N ILE A 215 -19.60 13.46 -1.41
CA ILE A 215 -18.62 12.44 -1.03
C ILE A 215 -18.74 11.19 -1.91
N PHE A 216 -20.00 10.77 -2.21
CA PHE A 216 -20.23 9.64 -3.11
C PHE A 216 -19.86 9.96 -4.56
N GLN A 217 -20.10 11.19 -5.02
CA GLN A 217 -19.64 11.66 -6.33
C GLN A 217 -18.11 11.64 -6.42
N TRP A 218 -17.43 12.05 -5.35
CA TRP A 218 -15.96 11.93 -5.27
C TRP A 218 -15.51 10.47 -5.40
N LEU A 219 -16.09 9.53 -4.64
CA LEU A 219 -15.73 8.12 -4.72
C LEU A 219 -15.92 7.58 -6.14
N VAL A 220 -17.09 7.85 -6.75
CA VAL A 220 -17.40 7.37 -8.11
C VAL A 220 -16.48 8.01 -9.14
N GLY A 221 -16.17 9.31 -9.00
CA GLY A 221 -15.20 10.00 -9.86
C GLY A 221 -13.80 9.39 -9.78
N GLN A 222 -13.30 9.10 -8.57
CA GLN A 222 -12.02 8.41 -8.39
C GLN A 222 -12.06 6.99 -8.94
N SER A 223 -13.16 6.27 -8.72
CA SER A 223 -13.36 4.91 -9.26
C SER A 223 -13.33 4.90 -10.80
N ASN A 224 -13.94 5.90 -11.44
CA ASN A 224 -13.87 6.04 -12.90
C ASN A 224 -12.44 6.30 -13.39
N ASN A 225 -11.68 7.14 -12.71
CA ASN A 225 -10.26 7.37 -13.03
C ASN A 225 -9.46 6.08 -12.90
N PHE A 226 -9.71 5.30 -11.85
CA PHE A 226 -9.06 3.99 -11.64
C PHE A 226 -9.45 2.99 -12.73
N TYR A 227 -10.72 2.95 -13.12
CA TYR A 227 -11.20 2.13 -14.24
C TYR A 227 -10.51 2.48 -15.55
N LEU A 228 -10.42 3.77 -15.89
CA LEU A 228 -9.74 4.23 -17.12
C LEU A 228 -8.25 3.87 -17.10
N ALA A 229 -7.59 3.99 -15.96
CA ALA A 229 -6.20 3.55 -15.79
C ALA A 229 -6.06 2.03 -16.00
N LYS A 230 -6.97 1.22 -15.44
CA LYS A 230 -7.02 -0.24 -15.69
C LYS A 230 -7.14 -0.55 -17.17
N GLN A 231 -8.07 0.11 -17.86
CA GLN A 231 -8.30 -0.09 -19.30
C GLN A 231 -7.05 0.27 -20.12
N LEU A 232 -6.36 1.36 -19.74
CA LEU A 232 -5.12 1.75 -20.40
C LEU A 232 -4.04 0.68 -20.23
N HIS A 233 -3.78 0.24 -18.98
CA HIS A 233 -2.77 -0.79 -18.68
C HIS A 233 -3.06 -2.13 -19.36
N GLN A 234 -4.33 -2.47 -19.61
CA GLN A 234 -4.67 -3.68 -20.37
C GLN A 234 -4.28 -3.57 -21.87
N ARG A 235 -4.32 -2.37 -22.43
CA ARG A 235 -4.09 -2.12 -23.86
C ARG A 235 -2.63 -1.88 -24.22
N ILE A 236 -1.86 -1.24 -23.34
CA ILE A 236 -0.44 -0.92 -23.56
C ILE A 236 0.44 -1.95 -22.87
N LEU A 237 1.66 -2.14 -23.40
CA LEU A 237 2.72 -2.86 -22.69
C LEU A 237 3.50 -1.85 -21.84
N THR A 238 3.62 -2.11 -20.54
CA THR A 238 4.41 -1.29 -19.62
C THR A 238 5.72 -1.97 -19.28
N LEU A 239 6.83 -1.26 -19.44
CA LEU A 239 8.18 -1.75 -19.16
C LEU A 239 8.93 -0.75 -18.31
N ASP A 240 9.43 -1.19 -17.16
CA ASP A 240 10.48 -0.50 -16.42
C ASP A 240 11.83 -0.95 -16.98
N THR A 241 12.57 0.00 -17.53
CA THR A 241 13.82 -0.30 -18.25
C THR A 241 15.03 -0.48 -17.34
N HIS A 242 14.90 -0.21 -16.01
CA HIS A 242 16.01 -0.36 -15.07
C HIS A 242 15.55 -0.52 -13.64
N CYS A 243 15.91 -1.62 -13.00
CA CYS A 243 15.57 -1.90 -11.61
C CYS A 243 16.74 -2.57 -10.89
N ASP A 244 17.19 -1.94 -9.79
CA ASP A 244 18.32 -2.37 -8.96
C ASP A 244 17.96 -3.28 -7.79
N THR A 245 16.75 -3.84 -7.75
CA THR A 245 16.36 -4.82 -6.72
C THR A 245 17.42 -5.91 -6.52
N PRO A 246 18.12 -6.42 -7.57
CA PRO A 246 19.16 -7.44 -7.40
C PRO A 246 20.34 -7.02 -6.51
N MET A 247 20.58 -5.72 -6.29
CA MET A 247 21.60 -5.24 -5.34
C MET A 247 21.39 -5.74 -3.90
N PHE A 248 20.15 -6.10 -3.56
CA PHE A 248 19.78 -6.58 -2.23
C PHE A 248 19.81 -8.10 -2.07
N PHE A 249 20.15 -8.85 -3.11
CA PHE A 249 20.30 -10.31 -3.02
C PHE A 249 21.35 -10.75 -1.99
N PRO A 250 22.51 -10.05 -1.84
CA PRO A 250 23.44 -10.36 -0.76
C PRO A 250 22.86 -10.21 0.65
N GLN A 251 21.82 -9.41 0.83
CA GLN A 251 21.11 -9.25 2.10
C GLN A 251 19.90 -10.19 2.25
N GLY A 252 19.77 -11.20 1.39
CA GLY A 252 18.71 -12.22 1.45
C GLY A 252 17.36 -11.76 0.94
N VAL A 253 17.30 -10.71 0.13
CA VAL A 253 16.07 -10.30 -0.55
C VAL A 253 15.76 -11.28 -1.69
N ASN A 254 14.48 -11.67 -1.79
CA ASN A 254 13.93 -12.39 -2.93
C ASN A 254 12.80 -11.55 -3.51
N PHE A 255 12.85 -11.22 -4.80
CA PHE A 255 11.87 -10.32 -5.40
C PHE A 255 10.49 -10.95 -5.62
N ASP A 256 10.31 -12.24 -5.43
CA ASP A 256 9.02 -12.93 -5.40
C ASP A 256 8.31 -12.84 -4.02
N GLN A 257 8.97 -12.29 -3.03
CA GLN A 257 8.44 -12.04 -1.70
C GLN A 257 8.28 -10.54 -1.46
N ARG A 258 7.22 -10.16 -0.70
CA ARG A 258 7.06 -8.77 -0.30
C ARG A 258 8.11 -8.39 0.73
N ASP A 259 8.93 -7.40 0.41
CA ASP A 259 9.97 -6.88 1.28
C ASP A 259 9.89 -5.35 1.37
N SER A 260 9.94 -4.81 2.59
CA SER A 260 9.89 -3.36 2.84
C SER A 260 11.21 -2.65 2.51
N ARG A 261 12.31 -3.38 2.37
CA ARG A 261 13.64 -2.83 2.05
C ARG A 261 13.78 -2.44 0.58
N ILE A 262 12.90 -2.95 -0.30
CA ILE A 262 12.93 -2.72 -1.74
C ILE A 262 11.63 -2.04 -2.19
N LEU A 263 11.73 -1.21 -3.21
CA LEU A 263 10.56 -0.54 -3.81
C LEU A 263 9.89 -1.38 -4.90
N TYR A 264 10.57 -2.42 -5.40
CA TYR A 264 10.11 -3.25 -6.49
C TYR A 264 10.22 -4.74 -6.14
N ASP A 265 9.09 -5.42 -6.07
CA ASP A 265 8.95 -6.87 -5.94
C ASP A 265 7.79 -7.36 -6.82
N LEU A 266 7.65 -8.68 -6.98
CA LEU A 266 6.61 -9.28 -7.83
C LEU A 266 5.18 -8.90 -7.39
N HIS A 267 4.95 -8.73 -6.08
CA HIS A 267 3.66 -8.30 -5.55
C HIS A 267 3.35 -6.85 -5.94
N LYS A 268 4.33 -5.93 -5.75
CA LYS A 268 4.19 -4.52 -6.13
C LYS A 268 4.03 -4.35 -7.64
N MET A 269 4.80 -5.12 -8.44
CA MET A 269 4.68 -5.19 -9.90
C MET A 269 3.27 -5.61 -10.33
N THR A 270 2.70 -6.62 -9.66
CA THR A 270 1.36 -7.13 -9.96
C THR A 270 0.28 -6.12 -9.55
N GLU A 271 0.38 -5.55 -8.35
CA GLU A 271 -0.54 -4.54 -7.82
C GLU A 271 -0.52 -3.26 -8.64
N GLY A 272 0.67 -2.82 -9.10
CA GLY A 272 0.87 -1.68 -9.99
C GLY A 272 0.53 -1.97 -11.46
N ARG A 273 0.13 -3.20 -11.80
CA ARG A 273 -0.23 -3.63 -13.17
C ARG A 273 0.88 -3.43 -14.19
N GLN A 274 2.14 -3.46 -13.76
CA GLN A 274 3.29 -3.40 -14.65
C GLN A 274 3.51 -4.75 -15.32
N ASP A 275 3.85 -4.74 -16.64
CA ASP A 275 3.96 -5.97 -17.44
C ASP A 275 5.38 -6.51 -17.44
N ALA A 276 6.39 -5.63 -17.51
CA ALA A 276 7.77 -6.03 -17.65
C ALA A 276 8.74 -5.14 -16.88
N VAL A 277 9.87 -5.72 -16.49
CA VAL A 277 10.97 -5.01 -15.83
C VAL A 277 12.32 -5.54 -16.30
N THR A 278 13.28 -4.63 -16.48
CA THR A 278 14.68 -4.99 -16.70
C THR A 278 15.40 -4.95 -15.35
N MET A 279 15.82 -6.11 -14.85
CA MET A 279 16.61 -6.25 -13.64
C MET A 279 18.10 -6.13 -13.95
N ALA A 280 18.75 -5.14 -13.34
CA ALA A 280 20.14 -4.84 -13.55
C ALA A 280 21.04 -5.58 -12.56
N ALA A 281 22.08 -6.23 -13.05
CA ALA A 281 23.21 -6.64 -12.26
C ALA A 281 24.13 -5.42 -12.08
N TYR A 282 23.95 -4.69 -10.97
CA TYR A 282 24.82 -3.56 -10.62
C TYR A 282 26.18 -4.04 -10.14
N LEU A 283 27.24 -3.50 -10.76
CA LEU A 283 28.63 -3.82 -10.42
C LEU A 283 29.30 -2.59 -9.81
N PRO A 284 29.49 -2.56 -8.49
CA PRO A 284 30.08 -1.40 -7.84
C PRO A 284 31.52 -1.17 -8.31
N GLN A 285 31.87 0.08 -8.61
CA GLN A 285 33.21 0.46 -9.06
C GLN A 285 34.19 0.47 -7.90
N PRO A 286 35.25 -0.38 -7.88
CA PRO A 286 36.30 -0.29 -6.91
C PRO A 286 37.19 0.94 -7.19
N LYS A 287 37.82 1.49 -6.15
CA LYS A 287 38.86 2.50 -6.32
C LYS A 287 40.12 1.86 -6.95
N ILE A 288 40.98 2.69 -7.51
CA ILE A 288 42.24 2.23 -8.09
C ILE A 288 43.04 1.49 -7.00
N GLY A 289 43.40 0.24 -7.27
CA GLY A 289 44.14 -0.64 -6.33
C GLY A 289 43.25 -1.46 -5.38
N GLU A 290 41.94 -1.26 -5.37
CA GLU A 290 41.03 -2.10 -4.58
C GLU A 290 40.52 -3.30 -5.39
N ALA A 291 40.36 -4.44 -4.73
CA ALA A 291 39.74 -5.61 -5.35
C ALA A 291 38.21 -5.41 -5.49
N PHE A 292 37.63 -5.89 -6.57
CA PHE A 292 36.16 -5.84 -6.78
C PHE A 292 35.38 -6.46 -5.63
N SER A 293 35.86 -7.60 -5.11
CA SER A 293 35.20 -8.32 -3.99
C SER A 293 35.10 -7.48 -2.71
N SER A 294 35.97 -6.46 -2.53
CA SER A 294 35.85 -5.57 -1.36
C SER A 294 34.62 -4.67 -1.36
N LYS A 295 33.92 -4.56 -2.48
CA LYS A 295 32.69 -3.76 -2.65
C LYS A 295 31.41 -4.60 -2.55
N ILE A 296 31.56 -5.91 -2.43
CA ILE A 296 30.45 -6.86 -2.37
C ILE A 296 30.33 -7.42 -0.95
N ASP A 297 29.11 -7.56 -0.46
CA ASP A 297 28.83 -8.30 0.78
C ASP A 297 28.99 -9.82 0.53
N VAL A 298 30.25 -10.27 0.45
CA VAL A 298 30.58 -11.68 0.20
C VAL A 298 30.07 -12.58 1.33
N GLU A 299 30.12 -12.10 2.58
CA GLU A 299 29.64 -12.88 3.73
C GLU A 299 28.11 -13.00 3.72
N GLY A 300 27.40 -11.98 3.28
CA GLY A 300 25.96 -12.06 3.02
C GLY A 300 25.65 -13.08 1.93
N LEU A 301 26.37 -13.04 0.80
CA LEU A 301 26.21 -14.03 -0.27
C LEU A 301 26.45 -15.47 0.22
N LYS A 302 27.50 -15.71 1.00
CA LYS A 302 27.77 -17.04 1.60
C LYS A 302 26.66 -17.49 2.53
N ARG A 303 26.14 -16.58 3.36
CA ARG A 303 25.07 -16.87 4.33
C ARG A 303 23.80 -17.34 3.64
N TYR A 304 23.40 -16.66 2.56
CA TYR A 304 22.16 -16.98 1.85
C TYR A 304 22.34 -18.02 0.73
N ASN A 305 23.62 -18.31 0.33
CA ASN A 305 23.94 -19.27 -0.71
C ASN A 305 25.16 -20.13 -0.30
N PRO A 306 25.01 -20.99 0.73
CA PRO A 306 26.15 -21.76 1.29
C PRO A 306 26.81 -22.68 0.26
N HIS A 307 26.08 -23.11 -0.77
CA HIS A 307 26.59 -23.96 -1.85
C HIS A 307 27.53 -23.24 -2.84
N LEU A 308 27.60 -21.91 -2.77
CA LEU A 308 28.43 -21.09 -3.68
C LEU A 308 29.77 -20.67 -3.06
N VAL A 309 30.15 -21.16 -1.87
CA VAL A 309 31.35 -20.69 -1.14
C VAL A 309 32.60 -20.79 -2.00
N GLU A 310 32.79 -21.87 -2.76
CA GLU A 310 33.97 -22.03 -3.63
C GLU A 310 33.98 -21.00 -4.76
N THR A 311 32.85 -20.75 -5.42
CA THR A 311 32.71 -19.72 -6.46
C THR A 311 32.97 -18.31 -5.90
N LEU A 312 32.55 -18.04 -4.67
CA LEU A 312 32.71 -16.76 -4.01
C LEU A 312 34.17 -16.47 -3.60
N ASN A 313 35.03 -17.50 -3.47
CA ASN A 313 36.45 -17.32 -3.24
C ASN A 313 37.19 -16.74 -4.47
N HIS A 314 36.57 -16.85 -5.68
CA HIS A 314 37.12 -16.36 -6.94
C HIS A 314 36.19 -15.32 -7.56
N LEU A 315 35.60 -14.45 -6.76
CA LEU A 315 34.60 -13.50 -7.18
C LEU A 315 35.18 -12.40 -8.07
N SER A 316 34.95 -12.52 -9.37
CA SER A 316 35.19 -11.48 -10.37
C SER A 316 33.91 -10.74 -10.74
N PRO A 317 33.96 -9.57 -11.41
CA PRO A 317 32.77 -8.87 -11.89
C PRO A 317 31.87 -9.73 -12.77
N ALA A 318 32.44 -10.51 -13.70
CA ALA A 318 31.67 -11.42 -14.56
C ALA A 318 31.01 -12.55 -13.77
N VAL A 319 31.72 -13.13 -12.80
CA VAL A 319 31.17 -14.15 -11.90
C VAL A 319 30.01 -13.58 -11.10
N TYR A 320 30.16 -12.39 -10.53
CA TYR A 320 29.10 -11.77 -9.73
C TYR A 320 27.84 -11.46 -10.55
N ALA A 321 27.99 -10.92 -11.77
CA ALA A 321 26.86 -10.70 -12.65
C ALA A 321 26.11 -12.02 -12.97
N ASN A 322 26.85 -13.10 -13.23
CA ASN A 322 26.24 -14.41 -13.44
C ASN A 322 25.48 -14.93 -12.21
N LEU A 323 26.03 -14.77 -11.00
CA LEU A 323 25.34 -15.16 -9.76
C LEU A 323 24.01 -14.43 -9.58
N ILE A 324 23.96 -13.14 -9.94
CA ILE A 324 22.73 -12.37 -9.91
C ILE A 324 21.70 -12.95 -10.89
N PHE A 325 22.12 -13.24 -12.13
CA PHE A 325 21.22 -13.83 -13.13
C PHE A 325 20.77 -15.25 -12.77
N ASP A 326 21.67 -16.07 -12.21
CA ASP A 326 21.32 -17.41 -11.72
C ASP A 326 20.24 -17.32 -10.64
N LYS A 327 20.35 -16.35 -9.72
CA LYS A 327 19.33 -16.12 -8.68
C LYS A 327 17.98 -15.66 -9.27
N ILE A 328 18.00 -14.77 -10.26
CA ILE A 328 16.77 -14.37 -10.96
C ILE A 328 16.14 -15.57 -11.67
N GLU A 329 16.93 -16.37 -12.39
CA GLU A 329 16.46 -17.57 -13.09
C GLU A 329 15.87 -18.60 -12.12
N GLU A 330 16.49 -18.80 -10.94
CA GLU A 330 15.97 -19.65 -9.89
C GLU A 330 14.57 -19.19 -9.43
N ILE A 331 14.43 -17.90 -9.11
CA ILE A 331 13.15 -17.33 -8.67
C ILE A 331 12.09 -17.44 -9.77
N VAL A 332 12.45 -17.14 -11.02
CA VAL A 332 11.55 -17.29 -12.17
C VAL A 332 11.10 -18.74 -12.34
N LYS A 333 12.03 -19.69 -12.21
CA LYS A 333 11.73 -21.13 -12.29
C LYS A 333 10.73 -21.59 -11.23
N GLN A 334 10.82 -21.04 -10.02
CA GLN A 334 9.88 -21.35 -8.92
C GLN A 334 8.50 -20.70 -9.16
N ASN A 335 8.42 -19.65 -9.96
CA ASN A 335 7.23 -18.82 -10.17
C ASN A 335 6.75 -18.79 -11.63
N GLN A 336 7.01 -19.83 -12.44
CA GLN A 336 6.73 -19.86 -13.89
C GLN A 336 5.28 -19.59 -14.30
N ARG A 337 4.34 -19.79 -13.37
CA ARG A 337 2.93 -19.45 -13.59
C ARG A 337 2.71 -17.93 -13.72
N TYR A 338 3.53 -17.12 -13.06
CA TYR A 338 3.33 -15.67 -12.90
C TYR A 338 4.36 -14.84 -13.65
N ILE A 339 5.58 -15.35 -13.82
CA ILE A 339 6.71 -14.63 -14.42
C ILE A 339 7.48 -15.51 -15.39
N SER A 340 8.14 -14.87 -16.34
CA SER A 340 9.09 -15.51 -17.28
C SER A 340 10.22 -14.56 -17.64
N ILE A 341 11.29 -15.10 -18.22
CA ILE A 341 12.39 -14.30 -18.78
C ILE A 341 12.07 -14.00 -20.23
N ALA A 342 11.96 -12.72 -20.57
CA ALA A 342 11.80 -12.25 -21.92
C ALA A 342 13.16 -11.86 -22.52
N ARG A 343 13.42 -12.30 -23.74
CA ARG A 343 14.65 -12.01 -24.50
C ARG A 343 14.39 -11.23 -25.78
N THR A 344 13.15 -11.22 -26.21
CA THR A 344 12.70 -10.54 -27.43
C THR A 344 11.44 -9.71 -27.15
N PRO A 345 11.13 -8.70 -27.98
CA PRO A 345 9.86 -7.98 -27.88
C PRO A 345 8.64 -8.90 -28.00
N SER A 346 8.74 -9.98 -28.79
CA SER A 346 7.65 -10.96 -28.94
C SER A 346 7.34 -11.67 -27.63
N ASP A 347 8.36 -11.99 -26.83
CA ASP A 347 8.18 -12.64 -25.53
C ASP A 347 7.37 -11.75 -24.58
N LEU A 348 7.62 -10.43 -24.57
CA LEU A 348 6.91 -9.46 -23.73
C LEU A 348 5.40 -9.47 -24.05
N TYR A 349 5.04 -9.45 -25.34
CA TYR A 349 3.63 -9.48 -25.75
C TYR A 349 2.97 -10.84 -25.52
N GLU A 350 3.74 -11.93 -25.67
CA GLU A 350 3.24 -13.27 -25.38
C GLU A 350 2.98 -13.46 -23.89
N ASP A 351 3.88 -13.02 -23.03
CA ASP A 351 3.72 -13.08 -21.59
C ASP A 351 2.51 -12.27 -21.15
N LYS A 352 2.36 -11.04 -21.64
CA LYS A 352 1.18 -10.22 -21.36
C LYS A 352 -0.12 -10.92 -21.75
N ARG A 353 -0.18 -11.55 -22.94
CA ARG A 353 -1.36 -12.32 -23.36
C ARG A 353 -1.66 -13.51 -22.45
N LYS A 354 -0.62 -14.13 -21.89
CA LYS A 354 -0.73 -15.24 -20.93
C LYS A 354 -0.98 -14.80 -19.50
N GLY A 355 -1.06 -13.49 -19.22
CA GLY A 355 -1.22 -12.93 -17.87
C GLY A 355 0.02 -13.05 -16.99
N ARG A 356 1.21 -13.27 -17.60
CA ARG A 356 2.50 -13.32 -16.91
C ARG A 356 3.21 -11.98 -16.97
N LYS A 357 4.15 -11.79 -16.03
CA LYS A 357 5.07 -10.67 -16.01
C LYS A 357 6.41 -11.09 -16.61
N SER A 358 7.08 -10.17 -17.30
CA SER A 358 8.36 -10.44 -17.95
C SER A 358 9.53 -9.83 -17.19
N ILE A 359 10.58 -10.61 -17.01
CA ILE A 359 11.88 -10.15 -16.48
C ILE A 359 12.87 -10.12 -17.63
N MET A 360 13.59 -9.01 -17.78
CA MET A 360 14.71 -8.85 -18.72
C MET A 360 15.99 -8.63 -17.94
N PHE A 361 17.14 -8.91 -18.54
CA PHE A 361 18.45 -8.75 -17.92
C PHE A 361 19.20 -7.54 -18.47
N ALA A 362 19.86 -6.83 -17.57
CA ALA A 362 20.85 -5.80 -17.90
C ALA A 362 22.06 -5.89 -16.96
N ILE A 363 23.13 -5.27 -17.36
CA ILE A 363 24.32 -5.06 -16.52
C ILE A 363 24.53 -3.56 -16.39
N GLU A 364 24.63 -3.08 -15.15
CA GLU A 364 25.08 -1.74 -14.88
C GLU A 364 26.55 -1.73 -14.50
N ASN A 365 27.33 -0.95 -15.23
CA ASN A 365 28.78 -0.89 -15.23
C ASN A 365 29.45 -2.00 -16.03
N GLY A 366 30.22 -1.63 -17.07
CA GLY A 366 30.89 -2.54 -17.99
C GLY A 366 32.02 -3.41 -17.41
N LEU A 367 32.23 -3.40 -16.08
CA LEU A 367 33.24 -4.22 -15.40
C LEU A 367 33.09 -5.72 -15.68
N ALA A 368 31.85 -6.20 -15.89
CA ALA A 368 31.59 -7.61 -16.22
C ALA A 368 32.27 -8.06 -17.51
N LEU A 369 32.63 -7.14 -18.39
CA LEU A 369 33.31 -7.47 -19.63
C LEU A 369 34.77 -7.86 -19.39
N GLU A 370 35.40 -7.44 -18.31
CA GLU A 370 36.77 -7.80 -17.92
C GLU A 370 37.80 -7.63 -19.06
N HIS A 371 37.55 -6.63 -19.94
CA HIS A 371 38.35 -6.39 -21.16
C HIS A 371 38.41 -7.58 -22.15
N LYS A 372 37.40 -8.48 -22.10
CA LYS A 372 37.32 -9.68 -22.94
C LYS A 372 36.09 -9.62 -23.86
N LEU A 373 36.28 -9.71 -25.17
CA LEU A 373 35.19 -9.75 -26.14
C LEU A 373 34.32 -11.00 -25.98
N GLU A 374 34.86 -12.08 -25.48
CA GLU A 374 34.14 -13.32 -25.18
C GLU A 374 33.02 -13.07 -24.16
N ASN A 375 33.25 -12.16 -23.21
CA ASN A 375 32.23 -11.83 -22.21
C ASN A 375 31.04 -11.08 -22.83
N VAL A 376 31.25 -10.26 -23.86
CA VAL A 376 30.14 -9.65 -24.61
C VAL A 376 29.25 -10.73 -25.23
N LYS A 377 29.87 -11.72 -25.89
CA LYS A 377 29.13 -12.84 -26.47
C LYS A 377 28.44 -13.68 -25.40
N HIS A 378 29.11 -13.95 -24.30
CA HIS A 378 28.56 -14.70 -23.17
C HIS A 378 27.30 -14.05 -22.63
N PHE A 379 27.35 -12.76 -22.29
CA PHE A 379 26.19 -12.06 -21.73
C PHE A 379 25.06 -11.85 -22.74
N ALA A 380 25.38 -11.63 -24.02
CA ALA A 380 24.37 -11.61 -25.08
C ALA A 380 23.64 -12.95 -25.19
N GLN A 381 24.36 -14.09 -25.16
CA GLN A 381 23.77 -15.43 -25.18
C GLN A 381 22.94 -15.70 -23.92
N ARG A 382 23.30 -15.10 -22.78
CA ARG A 382 22.55 -15.19 -21.55
C ARG A 382 21.25 -14.39 -21.57
N GLY A 383 21.10 -13.49 -22.54
CA GLY A 383 19.91 -12.68 -22.72
C GLY A 383 19.99 -11.28 -22.11
N VAL A 384 21.20 -10.80 -21.81
CA VAL A 384 21.42 -9.42 -21.41
C VAL A 384 21.07 -8.49 -22.57
N THR A 385 20.17 -7.54 -22.35
CA THR A 385 19.64 -6.64 -23.37
C THR A 385 20.50 -5.40 -23.55
N TYR A 386 21.14 -4.92 -22.49
CA TYR A 386 22.09 -3.80 -22.54
C TYR A 386 23.11 -3.87 -21.40
N ILE A 387 24.22 -3.16 -21.59
CA ILE A 387 25.25 -2.90 -20.58
C ILE A 387 25.49 -1.39 -20.59
N THR A 388 25.41 -0.73 -19.42
CA THR A 388 25.64 0.72 -19.25
C THR A 388 27.08 0.99 -18.86
#